data_fa38816bb8a8ef6c28da8b5b880da545
#
_entry.id   fa38816bb8a8ef6c28da8b5b880da545
#
_cell.length_a   1.000
_cell.length_b   1.000
_cell.length_c   1.000
_cell.angle_alpha   90.00
_cell.angle_beta   90.00
_cell.angle_gamma   90.00
#
_symmetry.space_group_name_H-M   'P 1'
#
loop_
_entity.id
_entity.type
_entity.pdbx_description
1 polymer ?
#
loop_
_entity_poly.entity_id
_entity_poly.type
_entity_poly.pdbx_seq_one_letter_code
_entity_poly.pdbx_strand_id
1 'polypeptide(L)'
;MDGTGRALTIAHISDIHCGGPDFVPNLLERAVNEINELGPDIVICSGDLTTFGFKHEYAQAKGYMDRIECDSVVVIPGNHDSRNVGYVHFEDMFGDRNSVLRCPGVTVVAVDSTEPDLDHGQIGRGRYRWIEEQFAESDPDEIRIFVLHHHLLPVPGTGRERNVVYDAGDCIECLQRAGVDLVLSGHKHVPYAWRLENLFVVNAGTVSSRRLRGKTRPCYNVIEIADRHVDVWRKYPFHGEERIIQFSTETLAFEKYTTRIEDEVTART
;
A
#
# COMPACT_ATOMS: atom_id res chain seq x y z
N MET A 1 9.10 23.71 19.39
CA MET A 1 8.19 24.42 18.49
C MET A 1 9.03 24.90 17.32
N ASP A 2 9.16 24.09 16.29
CA ASP A 2 9.65 24.52 14.98
C ASP A 2 8.65 24.02 13.95
N GLY A 3 7.53 24.77 13.90
CA GLY A 3 6.44 24.50 12.98
C GLY A 3 6.77 25.05 11.60
N THR A 4 7.47 24.29 10.80
CA THR A 4 7.36 24.42 9.35
C THR A 4 6.12 23.62 8.97
N GLY A 5 5.00 24.30 8.72
CA GLY A 5 3.71 23.69 8.38
C GLY A 5 3.70 23.01 7.00
N ARG A 6 4.71 22.18 6.72
CA ARG A 6 4.76 21.34 5.52
C ARG A 6 4.04 20.03 5.83
N ALA A 7 3.08 19.67 4.99
CA ALA A 7 2.45 18.37 5.04
C ALA A 7 3.49 17.26 4.81
N LEU A 8 3.42 16.16 5.58
CA LEU A 8 4.18 14.96 5.31
C LEU A 8 3.56 14.26 4.09
N THR A 9 4.38 13.91 3.12
CA THR A 9 3.93 13.31 1.86
C THR A 9 4.43 11.88 1.73
N ILE A 10 3.52 10.93 1.46
CA ILE A 10 3.83 9.52 1.24
C ILE A 10 3.43 9.13 -0.19
N ALA A 11 4.33 8.51 -0.94
CA ALA A 11 3.99 7.82 -2.18
C ALA A 11 3.76 6.33 -1.91
N HIS A 12 2.59 5.80 -2.28
CA HIS A 12 2.22 4.40 -2.08
C HIS A 12 2.04 3.70 -3.43
N ILE A 13 2.98 2.84 -3.78
CA ILE A 13 2.98 2.00 -4.97
C ILE A 13 2.73 0.54 -4.62
N SER A 14 2.25 -0.26 -5.57
CA SER A 14 2.03 -1.70 -5.41
C SER A 14 1.99 -2.42 -6.76
N ASP A 15 2.10 -3.73 -6.71
CA ASP A 15 1.80 -4.63 -7.85
C ASP A 15 2.60 -4.24 -9.10
N ILE A 16 3.93 -4.18 -8.95
CA ILE A 16 4.89 -3.84 -10.03
C ILE A 16 4.93 -4.95 -11.08
N HIS A 17 5.01 -6.22 -10.64
CA HIS A 17 5.04 -7.41 -11.49
C HIS A 17 6.17 -7.45 -12.54
N CYS A 18 7.38 -7.06 -12.16
CA CYS A 18 8.57 -7.22 -13.00
C CYS A 18 8.67 -8.64 -13.57
N GLY A 19 9.18 -8.75 -14.77
CA GLY A 19 9.39 -10.03 -15.48
C GLY A 19 8.14 -10.65 -16.08
N GLY A 20 6.94 -10.20 -15.74
CA GLY A 20 5.70 -10.74 -16.28
C GLY A 20 5.35 -10.22 -17.68
N PRO A 21 4.48 -10.96 -18.40
CA PRO A 21 4.06 -10.57 -19.75
C PRO A 21 3.22 -9.28 -19.79
N ASP A 22 2.62 -8.94 -18.65
CA ASP A 22 1.78 -7.74 -18.51
C ASP A 22 2.54 -6.54 -17.91
N PHE A 23 3.81 -6.72 -17.57
CA PHE A 23 4.66 -5.65 -17.07
C PHE A 23 4.95 -4.59 -18.15
N VAL A 24 4.78 -3.33 -17.81
CA VAL A 24 5.00 -2.18 -18.70
C VAL A 24 6.09 -1.28 -18.12
N PRO A 25 7.35 -1.46 -18.55
CA PRO A 25 8.49 -0.70 -18.02
C PRO A 25 8.27 0.82 -18.03
N ASN A 26 7.75 1.37 -19.12
CA ASN A 26 7.53 2.81 -19.27
C ASN A 26 6.56 3.40 -18.23
N LEU A 27 5.58 2.62 -17.76
CA LEU A 27 4.67 3.07 -16.70
C LEU A 27 5.42 3.17 -15.36
N LEU A 28 6.25 2.17 -15.04
CA LEU A 28 7.04 2.20 -13.82
C LEU A 28 8.10 3.31 -13.87
N GLU A 29 8.79 3.46 -14.99
CA GLU A 29 9.75 4.56 -15.19
C GLU A 29 9.10 5.93 -15.00
N ARG A 30 7.90 6.11 -15.57
CA ARG A 30 7.15 7.35 -15.41
C ARG A 30 6.75 7.58 -13.96
N ALA A 31 6.24 6.53 -13.27
CA ALA A 31 5.87 6.64 -11.87
C ALA A 31 7.07 6.98 -10.98
N VAL A 32 8.23 6.33 -11.17
CA VAL A 32 9.47 6.64 -10.44
C VAL A 32 9.89 8.10 -10.66
N ASN A 33 9.86 8.59 -11.90
CA ASN A 33 10.19 9.97 -12.19
C ASN A 33 9.22 10.95 -11.53
N GLU A 34 7.90 10.68 -11.61
CA GLU A 34 6.87 11.52 -10.95
C GLU A 34 7.00 11.51 -9.42
N ILE A 35 7.40 10.37 -8.83
CA ILE A 35 7.67 10.25 -7.39
C ILE A 35 8.90 11.09 -7.02
N ASN A 36 9.98 11.02 -7.80
CA ASN A 36 11.17 11.83 -7.56
C ASN A 36 10.89 13.33 -7.74
N GLU A 37 10.09 13.72 -8.75
CA GLU A 37 9.63 15.10 -8.92
C GLU A 37 8.76 15.60 -7.75
N LEU A 38 7.95 14.70 -7.16
CA LEU A 38 7.13 14.98 -5.98
C LEU A 38 7.99 15.21 -4.72
N GLY A 39 9.11 14.47 -4.57
CA GLY A 39 9.99 14.50 -3.41
C GLY A 39 9.27 14.08 -2.11
N PRO A 40 8.67 12.88 -2.05
CA PRO A 40 7.94 12.44 -0.87
C PRO A 40 8.87 12.21 0.31
N ASP A 41 8.33 12.34 1.52
CA ASP A 41 9.06 12.05 2.76
C ASP A 41 9.20 10.52 2.98
N ILE A 42 8.24 9.75 2.48
CA ILE A 42 8.22 8.29 2.59
C ILE A 42 7.72 7.67 1.27
N VAL A 43 8.33 6.57 0.87
CA VAL A 43 7.80 5.70 -0.19
C VAL A 43 7.42 4.35 0.40
N ILE A 44 6.21 3.87 0.12
CA ILE A 44 5.72 2.56 0.55
C ILE A 44 5.42 1.71 -0.69
N CYS A 45 6.04 0.54 -0.77
CA CYS A 45 5.71 -0.49 -1.76
C CYS A 45 5.05 -1.68 -1.06
N SER A 46 3.75 -1.87 -1.31
CA SER A 46 2.95 -2.90 -0.64
C SER A 46 2.94 -4.25 -1.37
N GLY A 47 4.03 -4.60 -2.06
CA GLY A 47 4.29 -5.94 -2.56
C GLY A 47 3.97 -6.18 -4.03
N ASP A 48 4.12 -7.44 -4.44
CA ASP A 48 4.08 -7.92 -5.83
C ASP A 48 5.07 -7.17 -6.74
N LEU A 49 6.33 -7.12 -6.27
CA LEU A 49 7.48 -6.60 -7.01
C LEU A 49 7.73 -7.42 -8.28
N THR A 50 7.56 -8.74 -8.17
CA THR A 50 7.85 -9.76 -9.18
C THR A 50 6.57 -10.44 -9.67
N THR A 51 6.65 -11.22 -10.73
CA THR A 51 5.53 -12.04 -11.21
C THR A 51 5.62 -13.49 -10.73
N PHE A 52 6.82 -14.04 -10.67
CA PHE A 52 7.05 -15.45 -10.33
C PHE A 52 8.02 -15.65 -9.15
N GLY A 53 8.53 -14.59 -8.54
CA GLY A 53 9.49 -14.67 -7.45
C GLY A 53 10.90 -15.08 -7.87
N PHE A 54 11.24 -15.00 -9.16
CA PHE A 54 12.56 -15.37 -9.63
C PHE A 54 13.60 -14.29 -9.35
N LYS A 55 14.83 -14.70 -9.08
CA LYS A 55 15.95 -13.79 -8.75
C LYS A 55 16.17 -12.68 -9.77
N HIS A 56 16.03 -12.97 -11.08
CA HIS A 56 16.20 -11.97 -12.13
C HIS A 56 15.07 -10.93 -12.16
N GLU A 57 13.84 -11.32 -11.77
CA GLU A 57 12.72 -10.39 -11.63
C GLU A 57 12.94 -9.46 -10.44
N TYR A 58 13.43 -9.99 -9.33
CA TYR A 58 13.85 -9.21 -8.16
C TYR A 58 14.97 -8.23 -8.49
N ALA A 59 15.99 -8.66 -9.24
CA ALA A 59 17.06 -7.78 -9.68
C ALA A 59 16.53 -6.62 -10.56
N GLN A 60 15.54 -6.91 -11.41
CA GLN A 60 14.86 -5.89 -12.21
C GLN A 60 14.06 -4.92 -11.33
N ALA A 61 13.24 -5.43 -10.40
CA ALA A 61 12.46 -4.61 -9.47
C ALA A 61 13.37 -3.73 -8.60
N LYS A 62 14.45 -4.31 -8.04
CA LYS A 62 15.46 -3.59 -7.26
C LYS A 62 16.08 -2.43 -8.05
N GLY A 63 16.40 -2.66 -9.34
CA GLY A 63 16.94 -1.62 -10.20
C GLY A 63 15.99 -0.43 -10.41
N TYR A 64 14.67 -0.62 -10.34
CA TYR A 64 13.71 0.49 -10.33
C TYR A 64 13.59 1.14 -8.96
N MET A 65 13.48 0.33 -7.90
CA MET A 65 13.37 0.84 -6.52
C MET A 65 14.58 1.67 -6.12
N ASP A 66 15.79 1.28 -6.53
CA ASP A 66 17.02 2.02 -6.25
C ASP A 66 17.13 3.38 -6.98
N ARG A 67 16.26 3.65 -7.94
CA ARG A 67 16.16 4.96 -8.61
C ARG A 67 15.21 5.92 -7.90
N ILE A 68 14.50 5.46 -6.88
CA ILE A 68 13.65 6.32 -6.06
C ILE A 68 14.53 7.13 -5.12
N GLU A 69 14.44 8.46 -5.25
CA GLU A 69 15.20 9.43 -4.47
C GLU A 69 14.44 9.77 -3.18
N CYS A 70 14.42 8.83 -2.23
CA CYS A 70 13.77 8.97 -0.93
C CYS A 70 14.56 8.22 0.14
N ASP A 71 14.86 8.86 1.26
CA ASP A 71 15.62 8.25 2.35
C ASP A 71 14.81 7.21 3.15
N SER A 72 13.49 7.34 3.14
CA SER A 72 12.58 6.46 3.89
C SER A 72 11.74 5.61 2.93
N VAL A 73 12.21 4.39 2.66
CA VAL A 73 11.51 3.46 1.78
C VAL A 73 11.10 2.20 2.55
N VAL A 74 9.80 1.90 2.56
CA VAL A 74 9.23 0.68 3.15
C VAL A 74 8.80 -0.24 2.03
N VAL A 75 9.29 -1.47 2.05
CA VAL A 75 8.95 -2.50 1.05
C VAL A 75 8.55 -3.78 1.77
N ILE A 76 7.44 -4.37 1.39
CA ILE A 76 7.02 -5.70 1.84
C ILE A 76 6.79 -6.62 0.65
N PRO A 77 6.85 -7.95 0.82
CA PRO A 77 6.55 -8.87 -0.27
C PRO A 77 5.03 -9.00 -0.50
N GLY A 78 4.66 -9.30 -1.76
CA GLY A 78 3.34 -9.78 -2.12
C GLY A 78 3.31 -11.29 -2.38
N ASN A 79 2.14 -11.85 -2.68
CA ASN A 79 2.02 -13.30 -2.89
C ASN A 79 2.78 -13.80 -4.12
N HIS A 80 2.97 -12.97 -5.14
CA HIS A 80 3.82 -13.30 -6.28
C HIS A 80 5.30 -13.34 -5.92
N ASP A 81 5.71 -12.52 -4.97
CA ASP A 81 7.07 -12.45 -4.46
C ASP A 81 7.46 -13.68 -3.62
N SER A 82 6.47 -14.36 -3.03
CA SER A 82 6.69 -15.55 -2.21
C SER A 82 6.64 -16.87 -2.99
N ARG A 83 6.49 -16.83 -4.31
CA ARG A 83 6.53 -18.00 -5.19
C ARG A 83 7.97 -18.47 -5.43
N ASN A 84 8.12 -19.75 -5.72
CA ASN A 84 9.41 -20.35 -6.14
C ASN A 84 10.59 -19.94 -5.23
N VAL A 85 10.42 -20.01 -3.93
CA VAL A 85 11.37 -19.57 -2.89
C VAL A 85 11.74 -18.07 -2.98
N GLY A 86 10.91 -17.28 -3.61
CA GLY A 86 11.14 -15.86 -3.82
C GLY A 86 11.29 -15.06 -2.52
N TYR A 87 10.66 -15.51 -1.42
CA TYR A 87 10.86 -14.90 -0.10
C TYR A 87 12.34 -14.85 0.34
N VAL A 88 13.17 -15.82 -0.08
CA VAL A 88 14.63 -15.79 0.17
C VAL A 88 15.28 -14.69 -0.65
N HIS A 89 14.89 -14.54 -1.91
CA HIS A 89 15.41 -13.47 -2.77
C HIS A 89 14.96 -12.10 -2.31
N PHE A 90 13.75 -11.98 -1.76
CA PHE A 90 13.28 -10.76 -1.13
C PHE A 90 14.19 -10.37 0.04
N GLU A 91 14.42 -11.28 0.98
CA GLU A 91 15.26 -11.05 2.15
C GLU A 91 16.70 -10.68 1.75
N ASP A 92 17.27 -11.33 0.73
CA ASP A 92 18.61 -11.04 0.21
C ASP A 92 18.72 -9.62 -0.38
N MET A 93 17.65 -9.08 -0.99
CA MET A 93 17.72 -7.82 -1.75
C MET A 93 17.05 -6.63 -1.06
N PHE A 94 16.02 -6.87 -0.26
CA PHE A 94 15.21 -5.83 0.38
C PHE A 94 15.27 -5.89 1.91
N GLY A 95 15.82 -6.96 2.50
CA GLY A 95 15.90 -7.14 3.94
C GLY A 95 14.67 -7.79 4.55
N ASP A 96 14.38 -7.47 5.81
CA ASP A 96 13.32 -8.10 6.56
C ASP A 96 11.93 -7.88 5.90
N ARG A 97 11.11 -8.93 5.89
CA ARG A 97 9.74 -8.90 5.35
C ARG A 97 8.75 -8.14 6.23
N ASN A 98 9.13 -7.83 7.45
CA ASN A 98 8.37 -6.99 8.36
C ASN A 98 9.26 -5.83 8.80
N SER A 99 8.72 -4.63 8.85
CA SER A 99 9.50 -3.45 9.22
C SER A 99 8.66 -2.43 9.96
N VAL A 100 9.35 -1.57 10.71
CA VAL A 100 8.75 -0.43 11.39
C VAL A 100 9.55 0.81 11.00
N LEU A 101 8.85 1.81 10.51
CA LEU A 101 9.41 3.14 10.24
C LEU A 101 8.76 4.14 11.17
N ARG A 102 9.57 4.92 11.88
CA ARG A 102 9.14 6.04 12.71
C ARG A 102 9.72 7.33 12.17
N CYS A 103 8.83 8.21 11.77
CA CYS A 103 9.17 9.57 11.34
C CYS A 103 8.30 10.57 12.12
N PRO A 104 8.73 11.80 12.31
CA PRO A 104 7.89 12.81 12.95
C PRO A 104 6.51 12.90 12.30
N GLY A 105 5.45 12.69 13.07
CA GLY A 105 4.06 12.72 12.62
C GLY A 105 3.49 11.40 12.13
N VAL A 106 4.30 10.34 11.96
CA VAL A 106 3.80 9.06 11.47
C VAL A 106 4.61 7.86 12.00
N THR A 107 3.90 6.82 12.38
CA THR A 107 4.47 5.48 12.59
C THR A 107 3.89 4.51 11.57
N VAL A 108 4.74 3.83 10.81
CA VAL A 108 4.39 2.81 9.82
C VAL A 108 4.82 1.44 10.33
N VAL A 109 3.88 0.51 10.45
CA VAL A 109 4.15 -0.91 10.73
C VAL A 109 3.77 -1.72 9.49
N ALA A 110 4.76 -2.32 8.86
CA ALA A 110 4.60 -3.09 7.64
C ALA A 110 4.81 -4.57 7.91
N VAL A 111 3.86 -5.41 7.48
CA VAL A 111 3.83 -6.84 7.81
C VAL A 111 3.64 -7.69 6.57
N ASP A 112 4.48 -8.70 6.43
CA ASP A 112 4.32 -9.74 5.44
C ASP A 112 3.04 -10.54 5.70
N SER A 113 2.12 -10.50 4.76
CA SER A 113 0.87 -11.26 4.79
C SER A 113 0.88 -12.48 3.89
N THR A 114 2.05 -12.83 3.31
CA THR A 114 2.15 -13.90 2.31
C THR A 114 2.39 -15.27 2.92
N GLU A 115 2.01 -16.30 2.17
CA GLU A 115 2.35 -17.69 2.42
C GLU A 115 3.10 -18.23 1.20
N PRO A 116 4.19 -19.01 1.38
CA PRO A 116 4.96 -19.52 0.27
C PRO A 116 4.11 -20.31 -0.74
N ASP A 117 4.22 -19.97 -2.02
CA ASP A 117 3.51 -20.60 -3.15
C ASP A 117 1.98 -20.56 -3.09
N LEU A 118 1.39 -19.69 -2.25
CA LEU A 118 -0.05 -19.52 -2.13
C LEU A 118 -0.50 -18.11 -2.56
N ASP A 119 -1.72 -18.03 -3.12
CA ASP A 119 -2.34 -16.76 -3.50
C ASP A 119 -3.12 -16.09 -2.35
N HIS A 120 -3.35 -16.79 -1.26
CA HIS A 120 -4.00 -16.26 -0.07
C HIS A 120 -2.96 -16.01 1.02
N GLY A 121 -3.31 -15.14 1.95
CA GLY A 121 -2.40 -14.74 3.00
C GLY A 121 -3.04 -14.71 4.37
N GLN A 122 -2.20 -14.51 5.37
CA GLN A 122 -2.59 -14.32 6.76
C GLN A 122 -1.57 -13.45 7.49
N ILE A 123 -2.02 -12.77 8.55
CA ILE A 123 -1.10 -12.07 9.45
C ILE A 123 -0.53 -13.06 10.48
N GLY A 124 -1.40 -13.91 11.03
CA GLY A 124 -1.04 -14.92 12.02
C GLY A 124 -1.05 -14.39 13.45
N ARG A 125 -1.71 -15.13 14.33
CA ARG A 125 -1.94 -14.74 15.74
C ARG A 125 -0.66 -14.42 16.52
N GLY A 126 0.46 -15.02 16.15
CA GLY A 126 1.74 -14.77 16.81
C GLY A 126 2.29 -13.35 16.62
N ARG A 127 1.80 -12.63 15.60
CA ARG A 127 2.26 -11.26 15.27
C ARG A 127 1.42 -10.15 15.90
N TYR A 128 0.17 -10.43 16.32
CA TYR A 128 -0.74 -9.38 16.82
C TYR A 128 -0.16 -8.63 18.01
N ARG A 129 0.40 -9.35 18.98
CA ARG A 129 1.03 -8.72 20.13
C ARG A 129 2.18 -7.79 19.73
N TRP A 130 3.04 -8.23 18.81
CA TRP A 130 4.13 -7.41 18.30
C TRP A 130 3.60 -6.17 17.58
N ILE A 131 2.55 -6.28 16.76
CA ILE A 131 1.91 -5.14 16.09
C ILE A 131 1.41 -4.13 17.11
N GLU A 132 0.68 -4.57 18.15
CA GLU A 132 0.19 -3.72 19.23
C GLU A 132 1.34 -3.03 19.98
N GLU A 133 2.41 -3.75 20.29
CA GLU A 133 3.60 -3.22 20.95
C GLU A 133 4.29 -2.14 20.08
N GLN A 134 4.39 -2.35 18.76
CA GLN A 134 5.00 -1.35 17.89
C GLN A 134 4.19 -0.05 17.84
N PHE A 135 2.87 -0.13 17.77
CA PHE A 135 2.03 1.08 17.78
C PHE A 135 1.92 1.73 19.16
N ALA A 136 2.09 0.96 20.25
CA ALA A 136 2.12 1.51 21.60
C ALA A 136 3.32 2.46 21.85
N GLU A 137 4.38 2.34 21.06
CA GLU A 137 5.55 3.22 21.11
C GLU A 137 5.36 4.54 20.33
N SER A 138 4.25 4.66 19.54
CA SER A 138 3.96 5.88 18.76
C SER A 138 3.50 7.02 19.67
N ASP A 139 3.87 8.24 19.33
CA ASP A 139 3.31 9.41 19.98
C ASP A 139 1.79 9.50 19.76
N PRO A 140 1.02 10.04 20.73
CA PRO A 140 -0.45 10.13 20.61
C PRO A 140 -0.93 10.93 19.39
N ASP A 141 -0.15 11.90 18.94
CA ASP A 141 -0.49 12.78 17.82
C ASP A 141 -0.04 12.25 16.45
N GLU A 142 0.70 11.13 16.41
CA GLU A 142 1.13 10.51 15.18
C GLU A 142 -0.01 9.78 14.46
N ILE A 143 0.00 9.81 13.14
CA ILE A 143 -0.83 8.95 12.31
C ILE A 143 -0.21 7.54 12.29
N ARG A 144 -1.01 6.54 12.65
CA ARG A 144 -0.60 5.13 12.69
C ARG A 144 -1.02 4.43 11.42
N ILE A 145 -0.02 3.99 10.64
CA ILE A 145 -0.23 3.35 9.33
C ILE A 145 0.18 1.89 9.41
N PHE A 146 -0.74 0.99 9.06
CA PHE A 146 -0.46 -0.43 8.89
C PHE A 146 -0.37 -0.79 7.42
N VAL A 147 0.66 -1.54 7.02
CA VAL A 147 0.89 -1.94 5.63
C VAL A 147 0.90 -3.47 5.53
N LEU A 148 0.11 -4.00 4.60
CA LEU A 148 0.14 -5.40 4.22
C LEU A 148 -0.11 -5.51 2.71
N HIS A 149 0.18 -6.66 2.10
CA HIS A 149 -0.09 -6.83 0.67
C HIS A 149 -1.56 -7.18 0.39
N HIS A 150 -2.08 -8.21 1.03
CA HIS A 150 -3.47 -8.65 0.85
C HIS A 150 -4.49 -7.67 1.43
N HIS A 151 -5.75 -7.86 1.09
CA HIS A 151 -6.83 -7.02 1.61
C HIS A 151 -7.24 -7.44 3.04
N LEU A 152 -7.72 -6.48 3.84
CA LEU A 152 -8.50 -6.75 5.07
C LEU A 152 -10.00 -6.77 4.78
N LEU A 153 -10.45 -6.00 3.80
CA LEU A 153 -11.85 -5.91 3.38
C LEU A 153 -11.98 -6.25 1.90
N PRO A 154 -13.03 -6.95 1.48
CA PRO A 154 -13.23 -7.27 0.08
C PRO A 154 -13.53 -6.02 -0.75
N VAL A 155 -12.82 -5.83 -1.85
CA VAL A 155 -13.11 -4.76 -2.81
C VAL A 155 -14.27 -5.21 -3.72
N PRO A 156 -15.29 -4.37 -3.95
CA PRO A 156 -16.42 -4.70 -4.83
C PRO A 156 -15.95 -5.19 -6.21
N GLY A 157 -16.58 -6.24 -6.71
CA GLY A 157 -16.27 -6.83 -8.01
C GLY A 157 -15.04 -7.74 -8.07
N THR A 158 -14.28 -7.89 -6.96
CA THR A 158 -13.07 -8.76 -6.94
C THR A 158 -13.31 -10.14 -6.31
N GLY A 159 -14.46 -10.38 -5.69
CA GLY A 159 -14.72 -11.58 -4.90
C GLY A 159 -14.07 -11.53 -3.51
N ARG A 160 -14.16 -12.62 -2.75
CA ARG A 160 -13.57 -12.73 -1.40
C ARG A 160 -12.44 -13.75 -1.32
N GLU A 161 -12.58 -14.86 -2.03
CA GLU A 161 -11.60 -15.94 -1.98
C GLU A 161 -10.24 -15.46 -2.48
N ARG A 162 -9.19 -15.81 -1.76
CA ARG A 162 -7.78 -15.48 -2.06
C ARG A 162 -7.46 -13.97 -2.11
N ASN A 163 -8.35 -13.11 -1.63
CA ASN A 163 -8.18 -11.66 -1.68
C ASN A 163 -7.96 -11.07 -0.29
N VAL A 164 -8.77 -11.53 0.65
CA VAL A 164 -8.77 -11.08 2.04
C VAL A 164 -7.92 -12.06 2.84
N VAL A 165 -7.08 -11.56 3.74
CA VAL A 165 -6.30 -12.42 4.64
C VAL A 165 -7.24 -13.33 5.43
N TYR A 166 -6.80 -14.56 5.68
CA TYR A 166 -7.61 -15.58 6.33
C TYR A 166 -8.13 -15.15 7.70
N ASP A 167 -7.32 -14.42 8.45
CA ASP A 167 -7.58 -13.91 9.78
C ASP A 167 -7.95 -12.41 9.83
N ALA A 168 -8.61 -11.91 8.77
CA ALA A 168 -8.94 -10.49 8.63
C ALA A 168 -9.71 -9.91 9.82
N GLY A 169 -10.68 -10.66 10.37
CA GLY A 169 -11.45 -10.22 11.54
C GLY A 169 -10.57 -9.99 12.77
N ASP A 170 -9.71 -10.97 13.08
CA ASP A 170 -8.78 -10.89 14.21
C ASP A 170 -7.77 -9.74 13.98
N CYS A 171 -7.30 -9.57 12.73
CA CYS A 171 -6.39 -8.48 12.37
C CYS A 171 -7.06 -7.11 12.55
N ILE A 172 -8.27 -6.91 12.03
CA ILE A 172 -9.01 -5.64 12.17
C ILE A 172 -9.20 -5.30 13.65
N GLU A 173 -9.60 -6.26 14.49
CA GLU A 173 -9.75 -6.05 15.92
C GLU A 173 -8.42 -5.65 16.58
N CYS A 174 -7.32 -6.28 16.21
CA CYS A 174 -5.97 -5.91 16.67
C CYS A 174 -5.63 -4.47 16.29
N LEU A 175 -5.84 -4.09 15.03
CA LEU A 175 -5.55 -2.74 14.53
C LEU A 175 -6.41 -1.66 15.19
N GLN A 176 -7.68 -1.94 15.45
CA GLN A 176 -8.57 -1.03 16.19
C GLN A 176 -8.10 -0.83 17.63
N ARG A 177 -7.70 -1.92 18.35
CA ARG A 177 -7.12 -1.81 19.70
C ARG A 177 -5.80 -1.04 19.70
N ALA A 178 -4.97 -1.23 18.69
CA ALA A 178 -3.71 -0.51 18.51
C ALA A 178 -3.90 0.97 18.11
N GLY A 179 -5.14 1.39 17.82
CA GLY A 179 -5.45 2.75 17.38
C GLY A 179 -4.89 3.10 16.02
N VAL A 180 -4.87 2.14 15.08
CA VAL A 180 -4.42 2.36 13.70
C VAL A 180 -5.44 3.23 12.98
N ASP A 181 -4.94 4.27 12.30
CA ASP A 181 -5.76 5.22 11.54
C ASP A 181 -5.93 4.79 10.08
N LEU A 182 -4.86 4.27 9.46
CA LEU A 182 -4.81 4.00 8.02
C LEU A 182 -4.17 2.64 7.72
N VAL A 183 -4.81 1.87 6.85
CA VAL A 183 -4.26 0.63 6.29
C VAL A 183 -3.99 0.82 4.81
N LEU A 184 -2.80 0.43 4.36
CA LEU A 184 -2.40 0.44 2.96
C LEU A 184 -2.18 -0.99 2.46
N SER A 185 -2.69 -1.29 1.27
CA SER A 185 -2.54 -2.62 0.64
C SER A 185 -2.58 -2.56 -0.88
N GLY A 186 -2.29 -3.70 -1.54
CA GLY A 186 -2.30 -3.86 -2.99
C GLY A 186 -3.15 -5.05 -3.47
N HIS A 187 -2.52 -6.01 -4.20
CA HIS A 187 -2.95 -7.37 -4.51
C HIS A 187 -3.91 -7.55 -5.69
N LYS A 188 -5.03 -6.84 -5.77
CA LYS A 188 -6.05 -7.12 -6.80
C LYS A 188 -6.06 -6.14 -7.96
N HIS A 189 -5.14 -5.22 -7.99
CA HIS A 189 -5.02 -4.18 -9.01
C HIS A 189 -6.29 -3.30 -9.13
N VAL A 190 -7.14 -3.32 -8.10
CA VAL A 190 -8.33 -2.49 -8.03
C VAL A 190 -8.16 -1.49 -6.89
N PRO A 191 -7.87 -0.25 -7.22
CA PRO A 191 -7.74 0.79 -6.21
C PRO A 191 -9.10 1.09 -5.59
N TYR A 192 -9.15 1.11 -4.26
CA TYR A 192 -10.38 1.35 -3.52
C TYR A 192 -10.10 1.98 -2.15
N ALA A 193 -11.10 2.67 -1.59
CA ALA A 193 -11.03 3.21 -0.25
C ALA A 193 -12.26 2.80 0.57
N TRP A 194 -11.98 2.25 1.76
CA TRP A 194 -12.97 1.88 2.76
C TRP A 194 -12.85 2.75 4.01
N ARG A 195 -13.96 2.93 4.71
CA ARG A 195 -13.99 3.33 6.10
C ARG A 195 -14.70 2.27 6.92
N LEU A 196 -14.06 1.84 8.02
CA LEU A 196 -14.64 0.95 9.02
C LEU A 196 -14.45 1.62 10.39
N GLU A 197 -15.50 2.27 10.91
CA GLU A 197 -15.42 3.08 12.13
C GLU A 197 -14.33 4.16 12.02
N ASN A 198 -13.27 4.04 12.81
CA ASN A 198 -12.12 4.95 12.83
C ASN A 198 -10.98 4.51 11.92
N LEU A 199 -11.07 3.32 11.34
CA LEU A 199 -10.04 2.74 10.47
C LEU A 199 -10.34 3.06 9.01
N PHE A 200 -9.38 3.68 8.34
CA PHE A 200 -9.43 3.89 6.90
C PHE A 200 -8.55 2.87 6.19
N VAL A 201 -9.04 2.29 5.10
CA VAL A 201 -8.31 1.29 4.31
C VAL A 201 -8.22 1.78 2.89
N VAL A 202 -7.00 1.90 2.37
CA VAL A 202 -6.72 2.36 1.00
C VAL A 202 -5.96 1.28 0.26
N ASN A 203 -6.61 0.71 -0.75
CA ASN A 203 -5.99 -0.26 -1.64
C ASN A 203 -5.37 0.47 -2.83
N ALA A 204 -4.12 0.16 -3.16
CA ALA A 204 -3.50 0.62 -4.39
C ALA A 204 -3.98 -0.22 -5.59
N GLY A 205 -3.89 0.37 -6.77
CA GLY A 205 -3.89 -0.39 -8.01
C GLY A 205 -2.49 -0.90 -8.33
N THR A 206 -2.32 -1.52 -9.49
CA THR A 206 -0.99 -1.79 -10.02
C THR A 206 -0.39 -0.50 -10.60
N VAL A 207 0.88 -0.25 -10.33
CA VAL A 207 1.58 0.91 -10.89
C VAL A 207 2.04 0.68 -12.33
N SER A 208 2.29 -0.57 -12.74
CA SER A 208 2.97 -0.87 -14.00
C SER A 208 2.50 -2.13 -14.74
N SER A 209 1.40 -2.76 -14.31
CA SER A 209 0.90 -3.96 -15.01
C SER A 209 -0.36 -3.68 -15.83
N ARG A 210 -0.47 -4.34 -17.01
CA ARG A 210 -1.72 -4.38 -17.79
C ARG A 210 -2.70 -5.43 -17.31
N ARG A 211 -2.34 -6.24 -16.35
CA ARG A 211 -3.25 -7.20 -15.71
C ARG A 211 -4.24 -6.45 -14.84
N LEU A 212 -5.17 -5.77 -15.47
CA LEU A 212 -6.18 -4.93 -14.83
C LEU A 212 -7.49 -5.68 -14.62
N ARG A 213 -8.28 -5.22 -13.66
CA ARG A 213 -9.64 -5.72 -13.41
C ARG A 213 -10.64 -4.61 -13.70
N GLY A 214 -11.70 -4.97 -14.43
CA GLY A 214 -12.70 -3.99 -14.83
C GLY A 214 -12.13 -2.90 -15.73
N LYS A 215 -12.45 -1.65 -15.43
CA LYS A 215 -11.98 -0.47 -16.18
C LYS A 215 -10.88 0.31 -15.46
N THR A 216 -10.22 -0.31 -14.48
CA THR A 216 -9.12 0.32 -13.75
C THR A 216 -7.95 0.67 -14.69
N ARG A 217 -7.13 1.62 -14.27
CA ARG A 217 -5.89 1.99 -14.97
C ARG A 217 -4.71 1.80 -14.02
N PRO A 218 -3.50 1.60 -14.54
CA PRO A 218 -2.31 1.63 -13.71
C PRO A 218 -2.22 2.94 -12.95
N CYS A 219 -2.01 2.84 -11.63
CA CYS A 219 -2.01 4.01 -10.75
C CYS A 219 -1.24 3.72 -9.46
N TYR A 220 -0.93 4.79 -8.76
CA TYR A 220 -0.38 4.78 -7.39
C TYR A 220 -1.08 5.85 -6.56
N ASN A 221 -0.92 5.80 -5.24
CA ASN A 221 -1.51 6.79 -4.35
C ASN A 221 -0.44 7.78 -3.86
N VAL A 222 -0.86 9.02 -3.63
CA VAL A 222 -0.13 10.02 -2.88
C VAL A 222 -0.97 10.38 -1.66
N ILE A 223 -0.36 10.34 -0.48
CA ILE A 223 -1.01 10.59 0.80
C ILE A 223 -0.34 11.79 1.42
N GLU A 224 -1.11 12.83 1.71
CA GLU A 224 -0.65 14.05 2.35
C GLU A 224 -1.22 14.10 3.77
N ILE A 225 -0.37 14.31 4.77
CA ILE A 225 -0.74 14.33 6.18
C ILE A 225 -0.35 15.70 6.76
N ALA A 226 -1.33 16.44 7.27
CA ALA A 226 -1.13 17.71 7.94
C ALA A 226 -2.07 17.84 9.13
N ASP A 227 -1.56 18.10 10.32
CA ASP A 227 -2.36 18.36 11.53
C ASP A 227 -3.50 17.33 11.72
N ARG A 228 -3.19 16.03 11.63
CA ARG A 228 -4.13 14.90 11.72
C ARG A 228 -5.20 14.87 10.63
N HIS A 229 -5.05 15.66 9.58
CA HIS A 229 -5.82 15.55 8.35
C HIS A 229 -5.04 14.75 7.32
N VAL A 230 -5.73 13.86 6.63
CA VAL A 230 -5.17 12.97 5.63
C VAL A 230 -5.94 13.14 4.33
N ASP A 231 -5.24 13.52 3.28
CA ASP A 231 -5.72 13.57 1.91
C ASP A 231 -5.09 12.44 1.12
N VAL A 232 -5.90 11.67 0.41
CA VAL A 232 -5.40 10.60 -0.46
C VAL A 232 -5.77 10.91 -1.90
N TRP A 233 -4.73 11.02 -2.71
CA TRP A 233 -4.80 11.24 -4.14
C TRP A 233 -4.44 9.95 -4.87
N ARG A 234 -5.06 9.73 -6.03
CA ARG A 234 -4.68 8.68 -6.96
C ARG A 234 -4.06 9.32 -8.18
N LYS A 235 -2.83 8.92 -8.46
CA LYS A 235 -2.08 9.38 -9.64
C LYS A 235 -2.04 8.29 -10.70
N TYR A 236 -2.24 8.70 -11.93
CA TYR A 236 -2.19 7.85 -13.11
C TYR A 236 -0.99 8.25 -13.95
N PRO A 237 0.07 7.41 -14.06
CA PRO A 237 1.23 7.73 -14.90
C PRO A 237 0.79 8.23 -16.28
N PHE A 238 1.27 9.39 -16.71
CA PHE A 238 0.88 10.12 -17.92
C PHE A 238 -0.53 10.74 -17.97
N HIS A 239 -1.38 10.57 -16.95
CA HIS A 239 -2.81 10.95 -17.07
C HIS A 239 -3.34 11.89 -15.97
N GLY A 240 -2.49 12.38 -15.08
CA GLY A 240 -2.90 13.27 -13.99
C GLY A 240 -3.36 12.53 -12.74
N GLU A 241 -4.14 13.20 -11.91
CA GLU A 241 -4.52 12.74 -10.57
C GLU A 241 -5.97 13.08 -10.22
N GLU A 242 -6.50 12.40 -9.20
CA GLU A 242 -7.80 12.73 -8.60
C GLU A 242 -7.76 12.45 -7.09
N ARG A 243 -8.42 13.29 -6.31
CA ARG A 243 -8.61 13.06 -4.87
C ARG A 243 -9.63 11.93 -4.69
N ILE A 244 -9.34 10.96 -3.81
CA ILE A 244 -10.22 9.82 -3.58
C ILE A 244 -10.87 9.83 -2.21
N ILE A 245 -10.17 10.29 -1.19
CA ILE A 245 -10.70 10.41 0.17
C ILE A 245 -9.94 11.50 0.92
N GLN A 246 -10.65 12.16 1.81
CA GLN A 246 -10.10 13.09 2.79
C GLN A 246 -10.71 12.74 4.15
N PHE A 247 -9.91 12.73 5.20
CA PHE A 247 -10.41 12.46 6.54
C PHE A 247 -9.57 13.15 7.63
N SER A 248 -10.17 13.31 8.81
CA SER A 248 -9.49 13.76 10.01
C SER A 248 -9.53 12.62 11.04
N THR A 249 -8.39 12.28 11.62
CA THR A 249 -8.30 11.26 12.67
C THR A 249 -8.71 11.82 14.03
N GLU A 250 -8.79 13.14 14.18
CA GLU A 250 -9.24 13.82 15.39
C GLU A 250 -10.77 13.89 15.46
N THR A 251 -11.39 14.43 14.41
CA THR A 251 -12.84 14.68 14.37
C THR A 251 -13.63 13.52 13.77
N LEU A 252 -12.95 12.56 13.16
CA LEU A 252 -13.52 11.45 12.39
C LEU A 252 -14.39 11.91 11.21
N ALA A 253 -14.33 13.19 10.84
CA ALA A 253 -14.95 13.70 9.63
C ALA A 253 -14.25 13.09 8.40
N PHE A 254 -15.02 12.72 7.40
CA PHE A 254 -14.46 12.22 6.15
C PHE A 254 -15.32 12.60 4.96
N GLU A 255 -14.67 12.69 3.80
CA GLU A 255 -15.31 12.86 2.51
C GLU A 255 -14.69 11.87 1.52
N LYS A 256 -15.54 11.11 0.85
CA LYS A 256 -15.13 10.21 -0.24
C LYS A 256 -15.58 10.83 -1.56
N TYR A 257 -14.62 11.00 -2.46
CA TYR A 257 -14.89 11.56 -3.79
C TYR A 257 -15.16 10.42 -4.75
N THR A 258 -16.18 10.59 -5.62
CA THR A 258 -16.47 9.63 -6.67
C THR A 258 -15.36 9.66 -7.71
N THR A 259 -14.71 8.54 -7.94
CA THR A 259 -13.66 8.45 -8.94
C THR A 259 -14.25 8.22 -10.32
N ARG A 260 -13.53 8.58 -11.39
CA ARG A 260 -13.95 8.30 -12.79
C ARG A 260 -14.25 6.83 -13.04
N ILE A 261 -13.58 5.93 -12.32
CA ILE A 261 -13.81 4.48 -12.40
C ILE A 261 -15.17 4.11 -11.81
N GLU A 262 -15.56 4.71 -10.68
CA GLU A 262 -16.86 4.48 -10.02
C GLU A 262 -18.01 5.04 -10.87
N ASP A 263 -17.82 6.22 -11.48
CA ASP A 263 -18.82 6.83 -12.39
C ASP A 263 -19.08 5.95 -13.61
N GLU A 264 -18.05 5.33 -14.18
CA GLU A 264 -18.21 4.44 -15.32
C GLU A 264 -18.89 3.11 -14.99
N VAL A 265 -18.80 2.63 -13.74
CA VAL A 265 -19.50 1.42 -13.26
C VAL A 265 -20.97 1.73 -12.99
N THR A 266 -21.28 2.86 -12.35
CA THR A 266 -22.64 3.27 -12.01
C THR A 266 -23.47 3.71 -13.21
N ALA A 267 -22.85 4.25 -14.26
CA ALA A 267 -23.56 4.65 -15.49
C ALA A 267 -24.09 3.48 -16.34
N ARG A 268 -23.84 2.23 -15.96
CA ARG A 268 -24.27 1.02 -16.69
C ARG A 268 -25.30 0.16 -15.94
N THR A 269 -25.71 0.56 -14.75
CA THR A 269 -26.81 -0.02 -13.99
C THR A 269 -28.05 0.84 -14.12
#